data_7d54804c2b63fa45019a1b4b4365bceb
#
_entry.id   7d54804c2b63fa45019a1b4b4365bceb
#
_cell.length_a   1.000
_cell.length_b   1.000
_cell.length_c   1.000
_cell.angle_alpha   90.00
_cell.angle_beta   90.00
_cell.angle_gamma   90.00
#
_symmetry.space_group_name_H-M   'P 1'
#
loop_
_entity.id
_entity.type
_entity.pdbx_description
1 polymer ?
#
loop_
_entity_poly.entity_id
_entity_poly.type
_entity_poly.pdbx_seq_one_letter_code
_entity_poly.pdbx_strand_id
1 'polypeptide(L)'
;MRNNYLPTDYQAFIAKSRYAKYFDGKGREDWSETVSRYMTNVVRPKVGAEYNTSQLEQAILGLEVMPSMRAMMTAGPALARDNTAGYNCSYLPVDDPKAFDEAMFILLCGTGVGFSVERQFVQRLRS
;
A
#
# COMPACT_ATOMS: atom_id res chain seq x y z
N MET A 1 -4.16 18.54 19.59
CA MET A 1 -4.80 17.43 20.34
C MET A 1 -3.87 16.23 20.25
N ARG A 2 -3.39 15.70 21.38
CA ARG A 2 -2.62 14.45 21.38
C ARG A 2 -3.58 13.34 20.94
N ASN A 3 -3.20 12.63 19.90
CA ASN A 3 -3.97 11.49 19.39
C ASN A 3 -3.81 10.36 20.41
N ASN A 4 -4.88 9.94 21.08
CA ASN A 4 -4.85 8.93 22.16
C ASN A 4 -4.29 7.56 21.70
N TYR A 5 -4.19 7.34 20.40
CA TYR A 5 -3.74 6.09 19.81
C TYR A 5 -2.23 6.02 19.52
N LEU A 6 -1.56 7.17 19.44
CA LEU A 6 -0.13 7.24 19.10
C LEU A 6 0.65 7.75 20.32
N PRO A 7 1.36 6.86 21.05
CA PRO A 7 1.94 7.16 22.36
C PRO A 7 3.12 8.14 22.31
N THR A 8 3.78 8.29 21.14
CA THR A 8 4.94 9.17 21.03
C THR A 8 4.78 10.20 19.91
N ASP A 9 5.44 11.35 20.06
CA ASP A 9 5.45 12.41 19.04
C ASP A 9 6.11 11.92 17.73
N TYR A 10 7.07 11.01 17.82
CA TYR A 10 7.69 10.39 16.65
C TYR A 10 6.70 9.53 15.86
N GLN A 11 5.90 8.71 16.54
CA GLN A 11 4.86 7.92 15.89
C GLN A 11 3.81 8.83 15.24
N ALA A 12 3.40 9.91 15.92
CA ALA A 12 2.47 10.89 15.35
C ALA A 12 3.05 11.56 14.10
N PHE A 13 4.35 11.92 14.12
CA PHE A 13 5.04 12.47 12.96
C PHE A 13 5.08 11.48 11.80
N ILE A 14 5.44 10.21 12.03
CA ILE A 14 5.48 9.17 11.00
C ILE A 14 4.09 8.93 10.41
N ALA A 15 3.05 8.78 11.24
CA ALA A 15 1.67 8.62 10.78
C ALA A 15 1.26 9.78 9.86
N LYS A 16 1.53 11.01 10.29
CA LYS A 16 1.19 12.22 9.54
C LYS A 16 1.96 12.36 8.23
N SER A 17 3.26 12.02 8.23
CA SER A 17 4.15 12.21 7.08
C SER A 17 4.07 11.10 6.05
N ARG A 18 3.81 9.84 6.47
CA ARG A 18 3.92 8.65 5.62
C ARG A 18 2.60 7.97 5.30
N TYR A 19 1.62 8.02 6.21
CA TYR A 19 0.35 7.28 6.07
C TYR A 19 -0.82 8.18 5.70
N ALA A 20 -0.86 9.40 6.23
CA ALA A 20 -1.97 10.34 6.08
C ALA A 20 -2.05 10.92 4.66
N LYS A 21 -3.25 10.97 4.09
CA LYS A 21 -3.53 11.74 2.87
C LYS A 21 -3.72 13.21 3.19
N TYR A 22 -3.42 14.03 2.20
CA TYR A 22 -3.73 15.45 2.22
C TYR A 22 -5.05 15.70 1.48
N PHE A 23 -5.90 16.51 2.06
CA PHE A 23 -7.15 16.98 1.46
C PHE A 23 -7.16 18.50 1.42
N ASP A 24 -7.52 19.07 0.28
CA ASP A 24 -7.64 20.51 0.11
C ASP A 24 -8.66 21.09 1.10
N GLY A 25 -8.30 22.18 1.75
CA GLY A 25 -9.12 22.87 2.76
C GLY A 25 -9.15 22.23 4.15
N LYS A 26 -8.78 20.95 4.28
CA LYS A 26 -8.73 20.24 5.58
C LYS A 26 -7.31 20.00 6.07
N GLY A 27 -6.36 19.81 5.15
CA GLY A 27 -5.00 19.39 5.46
C GLY A 27 -4.85 17.88 5.50
N ARG A 28 -3.89 17.39 6.30
CA ARG A 28 -3.62 15.94 6.40
C ARG A 28 -4.55 15.26 7.40
N GLU A 29 -4.96 14.04 7.06
CA GLU A 29 -5.68 13.13 7.94
C GLU A 29 -5.02 12.98 9.31
N ASP A 30 -5.79 12.67 10.33
CA ASP A 30 -5.28 12.09 11.57
C ASP A 30 -5.17 10.54 11.45
N TRP A 31 -4.68 9.89 12.53
CA TRP A 31 -4.50 8.44 12.53
C TRP A 31 -5.82 7.68 12.41
N SER A 32 -6.86 8.11 13.12
CA SER A 32 -8.16 7.46 13.06
C SER A 32 -8.81 7.57 11.68
N GLU A 33 -8.67 8.70 11.01
CA GLU A 33 -9.15 8.90 9.65
C GLU A 33 -8.39 8.03 8.63
N THR A 34 -7.08 7.91 8.80
CA THR A 34 -6.22 7.04 7.97
C THR A 34 -6.65 5.58 8.10
N VAL A 35 -6.87 5.09 9.33
CA VAL A 35 -7.34 3.72 9.59
C VAL A 35 -8.74 3.52 9.02
N SER A 36 -9.66 4.43 9.27
CA SER A 36 -11.04 4.34 8.74
C SER A 36 -11.06 4.30 7.20
N ARG A 37 -10.24 5.11 6.53
CA ARG A 37 -10.09 5.08 5.07
C ARG A 37 -9.58 3.72 4.59
N TYR A 38 -8.58 3.15 5.26
CA TYR A 38 -8.06 1.82 4.93
C TYR A 38 -9.13 0.73 5.12
N MET A 39 -9.83 0.74 6.25
CA MET A 39 -10.91 -0.20 6.51
C MET A 39 -12.02 -0.13 5.45
N THR A 40 -12.44 1.09 5.08
CA THR A 40 -13.53 1.31 4.13
C THR A 40 -13.16 0.93 2.70
N ASN A 41 -11.94 1.24 2.26
CA ASN A 41 -11.56 1.07 0.86
C ASN A 41 -10.83 -0.25 0.57
N VAL A 42 -10.29 -0.93 1.58
CA VAL A 42 -9.50 -2.14 1.39
C VAL A 42 -10.11 -3.35 2.10
N VAL A 43 -10.35 -3.24 3.41
CA VAL A 43 -10.74 -4.41 4.21
C VAL A 43 -12.21 -4.80 3.94
N ARG A 44 -13.14 -3.89 4.23
CA ARG A 44 -14.57 -4.19 4.14
C ARG A 44 -15.03 -4.69 2.77
N PRO A 45 -14.57 -4.14 1.63
CA PRO A 45 -14.95 -4.66 0.32
C PRO A 45 -14.44 -6.06 0.02
N LYS A 46 -13.41 -6.53 0.74
CA LYS A 46 -12.77 -7.82 0.49
C LYS A 46 -13.27 -8.95 1.39
N VAL A 47 -13.66 -8.62 2.62
CA VAL A 47 -14.10 -9.65 3.59
C VAL A 47 -15.61 -9.87 3.59
N GLY A 48 -16.39 -9.00 2.97
CA GLY A 48 -17.85 -9.10 2.94
C GLY A 48 -18.53 -8.46 4.16
N ALA A 49 -19.83 -8.22 4.03
CA ALA A 49 -20.64 -7.55 5.05
C ALA A 49 -20.96 -8.43 6.27
N GLU A 50 -20.83 -9.73 6.12
CA GLU A 50 -21.08 -10.73 7.17
C GLU A 50 -20.01 -10.75 8.27
N TYR A 51 -18.83 -10.18 8.01
CA TYR A 51 -17.73 -10.16 8.97
C TYR A 51 -17.71 -8.87 9.78
N ASN A 52 -17.66 -9.01 11.11
CA ASN A 52 -17.44 -7.88 11.99
C ASN A 52 -15.96 -7.46 11.99
N THR A 53 -15.66 -6.37 11.31
CA THR A 53 -14.30 -5.84 11.18
C THR A 53 -13.90 -4.88 12.30
N SER A 54 -14.78 -4.66 13.29
CA SER A 54 -14.52 -3.66 14.36
C SER A 54 -13.32 -4.03 15.23
N GLN A 55 -13.12 -5.33 15.52
CA GLN A 55 -11.95 -5.78 16.28
C GLN A 55 -10.64 -5.50 15.54
N LEU A 56 -10.61 -5.75 14.23
CA LEU A 56 -9.45 -5.45 13.40
C LEU A 56 -9.19 -3.94 13.36
N GLU A 57 -10.22 -3.13 13.20
CA GLU A 57 -10.09 -1.67 13.22
C GLU A 57 -9.49 -1.17 14.55
N GLN A 58 -9.95 -1.69 15.69
CA GLN A 58 -9.40 -1.36 17.00
C GLN A 58 -7.95 -1.83 17.16
N ALA A 59 -7.61 -3.03 16.69
CA ALA A 59 -6.25 -3.55 16.73
C ALA A 59 -5.27 -2.69 15.89
N ILE A 60 -5.72 -2.18 14.73
CA ILE A 60 -4.91 -1.27 13.91
C ILE A 60 -4.80 0.09 14.59
N LEU A 61 -5.88 0.63 15.13
CA LEU A 61 -5.87 1.89 15.88
C LEU A 61 -4.91 1.84 17.07
N GLY A 62 -4.94 0.74 17.82
CA GLY A 62 -4.09 0.50 19.00
C GLY A 62 -2.66 0.06 18.66
N LEU A 63 -2.28 -0.05 17.38
CA LEU A 63 -0.96 -0.51 16.92
C LEU A 63 -0.62 -1.97 17.29
N GLU A 64 -1.61 -2.79 17.59
CA GLU A 64 -1.43 -4.23 17.82
C GLU A 64 -1.17 -4.96 16.49
N VAL A 65 -1.78 -4.47 15.41
CA VAL A 65 -1.59 -4.94 14.04
C VAL A 65 -1.28 -3.76 13.13
N MET A 66 -0.23 -3.90 12.32
CA MET A 66 0.13 -2.88 11.34
C MET A 66 0.02 -3.45 9.92
N PRO A 67 -0.94 -2.96 9.11
CA PRO A 67 -0.99 -3.26 7.69
C PRO A 67 0.21 -2.66 6.94
N SER A 68 0.40 -3.09 5.70
CA SER A 68 1.40 -2.49 4.82
C SER A 68 1.23 -0.97 4.75
N MET A 69 2.32 -0.24 4.96
CA MET A 69 2.34 1.22 4.81
C MET A 69 1.84 1.64 3.43
N ARG A 70 2.27 0.95 2.38
CA ARG A 70 1.87 1.25 1.01
C ARG A 70 0.36 1.04 0.81
N ALA A 71 -0.20 -0.05 1.31
CA ALA A 71 -1.64 -0.31 1.22
C ALA A 71 -2.45 0.74 1.98
N MET A 72 -2.02 1.14 3.18
CA MET A 72 -2.67 2.21 3.93
C MET A 72 -2.57 3.57 3.24
N MET A 73 -1.37 3.91 2.75
CA MET A 73 -1.12 5.18 2.07
C MET A 73 -1.91 5.31 0.77
N THR A 74 -2.04 4.24 -0.02
CA THR A 74 -2.70 4.24 -1.34
C THR A 74 -4.17 3.89 -1.28
N ALA A 75 -4.72 3.44 -0.13
CA ALA A 75 -6.14 3.13 0.04
C ALA A 75 -7.04 4.27 -0.44
N GLY A 76 -8.02 3.93 -1.28
CA GLY A 76 -8.92 4.86 -1.94
C GLY A 76 -8.74 4.86 -3.47
N PRO A 77 -8.82 6.02 -4.16
CA PRO A 77 -8.84 6.08 -5.61
C PRO A 77 -7.67 5.41 -6.33
N ALA A 78 -6.47 5.44 -5.74
CA ALA A 78 -5.29 4.80 -6.33
C ALA A 78 -5.45 3.28 -6.42
N LEU A 79 -5.78 2.62 -5.30
CA LEU A 79 -6.01 1.17 -5.28
C LEU A 79 -7.29 0.75 -6.03
N ALA A 80 -8.30 1.61 -6.07
CA ALA A 80 -9.50 1.35 -6.84
C ALA A 80 -9.24 1.36 -8.35
N ARG A 81 -8.26 2.15 -8.80
CA ARG A 81 -7.82 2.20 -10.20
C ARG A 81 -6.99 0.98 -10.58
N ASP A 82 -5.98 0.65 -9.77
CA ASP A 82 -5.10 -0.48 -9.99
C ASP A 82 -4.48 -0.97 -8.66
N ASN A 83 -4.67 -2.24 -8.34
CA ASN A 83 -4.15 -2.85 -7.12
C ASN A 83 -2.62 -2.90 -7.08
N THR A 84 -1.94 -2.81 -8.23
CA THR A 84 -0.47 -2.76 -8.33
C THR A 84 0.11 -1.61 -7.49
N ALA A 85 -0.62 -0.50 -7.36
CA ALA A 85 -0.21 0.63 -6.52
C ALA A 85 -0.05 0.27 -5.02
N GLY A 86 -0.65 -0.82 -4.56
CA GLY A 86 -0.55 -1.30 -3.18
C GLY A 86 0.69 -2.14 -2.86
N TYR A 87 1.46 -2.53 -3.88
CA TYR A 87 2.66 -3.34 -3.71
C TYR A 87 3.91 -2.46 -3.63
N ASN A 88 4.81 -2.76 -2.68
CA ASN A 88 6.08 -2.06 -2.56
C ASN A 88 7.08 -2.53 -3.61
N CYS A 89 7.19 -3.84 -3.77
CA CYS A 89 8.20 -4.49 -4.61
C CYS A 89 7.58 -5.64 -5.38
N SER A 90 8.17 -5.94 -6.52
CA SER A 90 7.88 -7.08 -7.37
C SER A 90 9.17 -7.67 -7.91
N TYR A 91 9.06 -8.82 -8.53
CA TYR A 91 10.17 -9.50 -9.20
C TYR A 91 9.68 -10.07 -10.54
N LEU A 92 10.53 -10.01 -11.55
CA LEU A 92 10.31 -10.72 -12.81
C LEU A 92 11.63 -11.23 -13.41
N PRO A 93 11.64 -12.41 -14.08
CA PRO A 93 12.75 -12.87 -14.87
C PRO A 93 12.77 -12.16 -16.24
N VAL A 94 13.96 -11.91 -16.77
CA VAL A 94 14.12 -11.38 -18.13
C VAL A 94 14.35 -12.57 -19.08
N ASP A 95 13.26 -13.22 -19.47
CA ASP A 95 13.25 -14.41 -20.32
C ASP A 95 12.43 -14.24 -21.61
N ASP A 96 11.72 -13.11 -21.74
CA ASP A 96 10.98 -12.69 -22.91
C ASP A 96 11.14 -11.17 -23.10
N PRO A 97 11.19 -10.65 -24.33
CA PRO A 97 11.24 -9.20 -24.58
C PRO A 97 10.11 -8.41 -23.91
N LYS A 98 8.94 -9.00 -23.68
CA LYS A 98 7.83 -8.37 -22.95
C LYS A 98 8.17 -8.07 -21.50
N ALA A 99 9.18 -8.72 -20.89
CA ALA A 99 9.60 -8.42 -19.53
C ALA A 99 9.99 -6.94 -19.35
N PHE A 100 10.49 -6.29 -20.39
CA PHE A 100 10.81 -4.86 -20.34
C PHE A 100 9.56 -4.00 -20.29
N ASP A 101 8.51 -4.33 -21.05
CA ASP A 101 7.23 -3.62 -21.03
C ASP A 101 6.52 -3.82 -19.68
N GLU A 102 6.53 -5.03 -19.17
CA GLU A 102 5.96 -5.38 -17.87
C GLU A 102 6.69 -4.64 -16.73
N ALA A 103 8.02 -4.62 -16.76
CA ALA A 103 8.81 -3.87 -15.78
C ALA A 103 8.48 -2.38 -15.81
N MET A 104 8.37 -1.79 -17.00
CA MET A 104 8.02 -0.39 -17.17
C MET A 104 6.61 -0.10 -16.62
N PHE A 105 5.63 -0.94 -16.95
CA PHE A 105 4.26 -0.80 -16.44
C PHE A 105 4.21 -0.83 -14.92
N ILE A 106 4.86 -1.81 -14.28
CA ILE A 106 4.90 -1.95 -12.84
C ILE A 106 5.58 -0.74 -12.18
N LEU A 107 6.69 -0.26 -12.75
CA LEU A 107 7.37 0.95 -12.28
C LEU A 107 6.48 2.20 -12.38
N LEU A 108 5.73 2.35 -13.46
CA LEU A 108 4.77 3.46 -13.63
C LEU A 108 3.63 3.40 -12.62
N CYS A 109 3.24 2.21 -12.15
CA CYS A 109 2.30 2.05 -11.05
C CYS A 109 2.90 2.41 -9.68
N GLY A 110 4.19 2.72 -9.60
CA GLY A 110 4.89 3.09 -8.37
C GLY A 110 5.43 1.93 -7.55
N THR A 111 5.44 0.71 -8.11
CA THR A 111 6.03 -0.49 -7.50
C THR A 111 7.47 -0.65 -7.93
N GLY A 112 8.40 -0.93 -7.00
CA GLY A 112 9.77 -1.26 -7.32
C GLY A 112 9.85 -2.62 -8.01
N VAL A 113 10.70 -2.74 -9.05
CA VAL A 113 10.88 -3.99 -9.80
C VAL A 113 12.30 -4.50 -9.63
N GLY A 114 12.44 -5.68 -9.00
CA GLY A 114 13.63 -6.50 -9.10
C GLY A 114 13.55 -7.37 -10.35
N PHE A 115 14.61 -7.43 -11.13
CA PHE A 115 14.64 -8.27 -12.32
C PHE A 115 15.88 -9.17 -12.30
N SER A 116 15.74 -10.39 -12.82
CA SER A 116 16.84 -11.32 -12.94
C SER A 116 17.29 -11.43 -14.40
N VAL A 117 18.59 -11.23 -14.60
CA VAL A 117 19.30 -11.44 -15.86
C VAL A 117 20.22 -12.65 -15.78
N GLU A 118 19.88 -13.62 -14.96
CA GLU A 118 20.62 -14.86 -14.86
C GLU A 118 20.58 -15.64 -16.18
N ARG A 119 21.66 -16.41 -16.42
CA ARG A 119 21.82 -17.17 -17.66
C ARG A 119 20.58 -18.02 -18.00
N GLN A 120 19.98 -18.66 -17.02
CA GLN A 120 18.80 -19.52 -17.18
C GLN A 120 17.57 -18.78 -17.75
N PHE A 121 17.50 -17.45 -17.59
CA PHE A 121 16.43 -16.62 -18.13
C PHE A 121 16.86 -16.00 -19.46
N VAL A 122 17.98 -15.30 -19.46
CA VAL A 122 18.45 -14.53 -20.64
C VAL A 122 18.67 -15.41 -21.85
N GLN A 123 19.10 -16.68 -21.68
CA GLN A 123 19.25 -17.62 -22.78
C GLN A 123 17.94 -17.96 -23.52
N ARG A 124 16.78 -17.63 -22.94
CA ARG A 124 15.48 -17.81 -23.58
C ARG A 124 15.09 -16.64 -24.48
N LEU A 125 15.77 -15.50 -24.32
CA LEU A 125 15.58 -14.38 -25.24
C LEU A 125 16.03 -14.79 -26.64
N ARG A 126 15.13 -14.67 -27.60
CA ARG A 126 15.47 -14.93 -29.00
C ARG A 126 16.29 -13.76 -29.55
N SER A 127 17.37 -14.08 -30.21
CA SER A 127 18.14 -13.11 -30.99
C SER A 127 17.37 -12.67 -32.25
#